data_16bb85a5b32df11b9c6ad2eae6aed9ac
#
_entry.id   16bb85a5b32df11b9c6ad2eae6aed9ac
#
_cell.length_a   1.000
_cell.length_b   1.000
_cell.length_c   1.000
_cell.angle_alpha   90.00
_cell.angle_beta   90.00
_cell.angle_gamma   90.00
#
_symmetry.space_group_name_H-M   'P 1'
#
loop_
_entity.id
_entity.type
_entity.pdbx_description
1 polymer ?
#
loop_
_entity_poly.entity_id
_entity_poly.type
_entity_poly.pdbx_seq_one_letter_code
_entity_poly.pdbx_strand_id
1 'polypeptide(L)'
;VTIQSSGVVVPQGHSSTFDTMVTGKVTKVNFQEGDTVKAGDVIVELDPGVGYEKYQVITNVDGKIQNLYYKNTGGVIKQGQNVVTIIPTDGVCIVEAKLMLKDRGYVKIGQKVKIKLNNIDSMNYAPINGEIISISPDAVQSQQGNYYVIDVVLEKQQFVSGSNTYDLYPGIDVVAHILTGERSVLNYLASPILSDVGNALQEK
;
A
#
# COMPACT_ATOMS: atom_id res chain seq x y z
N VAL A 1 0.46 25.46 -0.63
CA VAL A 1 1.56 24.83 0.13
C VAL A 1 1.58 23.36 -0.22
N THR A 2 2.77 22.79 -0.43
CA THR A 2 2.93 21.38 -0.80
C THR A 2 3.75 20.68 0.27
N ILE A 3 3.28 19.54 0.74
CA ILE A 3 4.01 18.64 1.65
C ILE A 3 4.65 17.57 0.79
N GLN A 4 5.95 17.35 1.00
CA GLN A 4 6.72 16.31 0.33
C GLN A 4 6.86 15.08 1.23
N SER A 5 6.62 13.91 0.67
CA SER A 5 6.63 12.64 1.40
C SER A 5 7.27 11.56 0.55
N SER A 6 8.18 10.79 1.12
CA SER A 6 8.72 9.60 0.46
C SER A 6 7.68 8.48 0.47
N GLY A 7 7.59 7.76 -0.63
CA GLY A 7 6.65 6.65 -0.77
C GLY A 7 7.22 5.52 -1.61
N VAL A 8 6.53 4.42 -1.61
CA VAL A 8 6.81 3.24 -2.42
C VAL A 8 5.53 2.78 -3.11
N VAL A 9 5.67 2.30 -4.33
CA VAL A 9 4.56 1.68 -5.07
C VAL A 9 4.30 0.30 -4.48
N VAL A 10 3.05 0.03 -4.13
CA VAL A 10 2.59 -1.26 -3.60
C VAL A 10 1.35 -1.73 -4.36
N PRO A 11 1.06 -3.04 -4.40
CA PRO A 11 -0.22 -3.52 -4.92
C PRO A 11 -1.38 -2.92 -4.13
N GLN A 12 -2.49 -2.60 -4.77
CA GLN A 12 -3.69 -2.08 -4.08
C GLN A 12 -4.33 -3.13 -3.16
N GLY A 13 -4.19 -4.41 -3.49
CA GLY A 13 -4.66 -5.51 -2.66
C GLY A 13 -3.68 -5.86 -1.55
N HIS A 14 -4.18 -6.13 -0.36
CA HIS A 14 -3.38 -6.71 0.71
C HIS A 14 -2.99 -8.13 0.31
N SER A 15 -1.79 -8.56 0.68
CA SER A 15 -1.39 -9.96 0.54
C SER A 15 -2.35 -10.86 1.31
N SER A 16 -2.86 -11.89 0.64
CA SER A 16 -3.73 -12.90 1.24
C SER A 16 -2.88 -14.08 1.69
N THR A 17 -2.93 -14.41 2.97
CA THR A 17 -2.26 -15.58 3.53
C THR A 17 -3.30 -16.66 3.77
N PHE A 18 -3.04 -17.85 3.24
CA PHE A 18 -3.89 -19.04 3.39
C PHE A 18 -3.23 -19.99 4.36
N ASP A 19 -4.00 -20.43 5.32
CA ASP A 19 -3.65 -21.44 6.30
C ASP A 19 -4.35 -22.78 5.97
N THR A 20 -3.99 -23.84 6.68
CA THR A 20 -4.69 -25.12 6.61
C THR A 20 -5.63 -25.30 7.79
N MET A 21 -6.84 -25.78 7.50
CA MET A 21 -7.83 -26.13 8.54
C MET A 21 -7.65 -27.55 9.11
N VAL A 22 -6.74 -28.34 8.55
CA VAL A 22 -6.47 -29.72 8.99
C VAL A 22 -4.97 -29.95 9.17
N THR A 23 -4.61 -30.85 10.07
CA THR A 23 -3.25 -31.40 10.16
C THR A 23 -3.12 -32.52 9.14
N GLY A 24 -2.07 -32.47 8.30
CA GLY A 24 -1.87 -33.48 7.28
C GLY A 24 -0.46 -33.50 6.71
N LYS A 25 -0.13 -34.60 6.04
CA LYS A 25 1.13 -34.76 5.29
C LYS A 25 0.98 -34.17 3.90
N VAL A 26 1.91 -33.33 3.48
CA VAL A 26 1.95 -32.77 2.11
C VAL A 26 2.17 -33.90 1.11
N THR A 27 1.18 -34.12 0.24
CA THR A 27 1.23 -35.12 -0.83
C THR A 27 1.57 -34.51 -2.17
N LYS A 28 1.19 -33.23 -2.40
CA LYS A 28 1.45 -32.54 -3.64
C LYS A 28 1.59 -31.03 -3.43
N VAL A 29 2.51 -30.43 -4.15
CA VAL A 29 2.70 -28.98 -4.27
C VAL A 29 2.62 -28.64 -5.75
N ASN A 30 1.65 -27.83 -6.16
CA ASN A 30 1.36 -27.58 -7.58
C ASN A 30 2.05 -26.36 -8.15
N PHE A 31 2.54 -25.45 -7.29
CA PHE A 31 3.12 -24.17 -7.68
C PHE A 31 4.41 -23.89 -6.92
N GLN A 32 5.15 -22.88 -7.39
CA GLN A 32 6.37 -22.37 -6.78
C GLN A 32 6.23 -20.89 -6.43
N GLU A 33 7.16 -20.35 -5.62
CA GLU A 33 7.24 -18.92 -5.37
C GLU A 33 7.50 -18.18 -6.70
N GLY A 34 6.73 -17.12 -6.91
CA GLY A 34 6.78 -16.34 -8.15
C GLY A 34 5.80 -16.78 -9.22
N ASP A 35 5.12 -17.93 -9.08
CA ASP A 35 4.09 -18.35 -10.03
C ASP A 35 2.83 -17.51 -9.92
N THR A 36 2.13 -17.34 -11.04
CA THR A 36 0.80 -16.71 -11.09
C THR A 36 -0.27 -17.78 -10.91
N VAL A 37 -1.24 -17.48 -10.05
CA VAL A 37 -2.37 -18.36 -9.72
C VAL A 37 -3.69 -17.64 -9.94
N LYS A 38 -4.75 -18.42 -10.15
CA LYS A 38 -6.13 -17.94 -10.27
C LYS A 38 -6.98 -18.44 -9.14
N ALA A 39 -8.02 -17.72 -8.80
CA ALA A 39 -9.03 -18.16 -7.86
C ALA A 39 -9.56 -19.54 -8.26
N GLY A 40 -9.54 -20.49 -7.33
CA GLY A 40 -9.88 -21.90 -7.56
C GLY A 40 -8.68 -22.82 -7.76
N ASP A 41 -7.46 -22.30 -7.92
CA ASP A 41 -6.28 -23.14 -8.06
C ASP A 41 -5.93 -23.83 -6.73
N VAL A 42 -5.61 -25.13 -6.83
CA VAL A 42 -5.13 -25.93 -5.69
C VAL A 42 -3.64 -25.75 -5.53
N ILE A 43 -3.22 -25.09 -4.44
CA ILE A 43 -1.81 -24.79 -4.17
C ILE A 43 -1.11 -26.04 -3.60
N VAL A 44 -1.69 -26.63 -2.56
CA VAL A 44 -1.12 -27.79 -1.85
C VAL A 44 -2.21 -28.81 -1.57
N GLU A 45 -1.89 -30.09 -1.69
CA GLU A 45 -2.73 -31.21 -1.23
C GLU A 45 -2.16 -31.85 0.01
N LEU A 46 -3.02 -32.12 0.99
CA LEU A 46 -2.67 -32.73 2.26
C LEU A 46 -3.41 -34.06 2.43
N ASP A 47 -2.74 -35.04 3.02
CA ASP A 47 -3.32 -36.29 3.48
C ASP A 47 -3.43 -36.21 5.02
N PRO A 48 -4.65 -36.09 5.56
CA PRO A 48 -4.89 -36.08 7.00
C PRO A 48 -4.73 -37.43 7.68
N GLY A 49 -4.64 -38.54 6.91
CA GLY A 49 -4.50 -39.91 7.41
C GLY A 49 -5.66 -40.81 7.11
N VAL A 50 -5.62 -42.01 7.68
CA VAL A 50 -6.58 -43.07 7.40
C VAL A 50 -8.01 -42.68 7.78
N GLY A 51 -8.93 -42.84 6.84
CA GLY A 51 -10.37 -42.57 7.04
C GLY A 51 -10.80 -41.15 6.69
N TYR A 52 -9.89 -40.29 6.23
CA TYR A 52 -10.18 -38.93 5.80
C TYR A 52 -9.86 -38.73 4.31
N GLU A 53 -10.67 -37.90 3.66
CA GLU A 53 -10.37 -37.47 2.30
C GLU A 53 -9.19 -36.52 2.26
N LYS A 54 -8.49 -36.45 1.11
CA LYS A 54 -7.40 -35.47 0.90
C LYS A 54 -7.93 -34.06 1.00
N TYR A 55 -7.25 -33.24 1.74
CA TYR A 55 -7.56 -31.84 1.91
C TYR A 55 -6.77 -31.00 0.91
N GLN A 56 -7.42 -30.02 0.29
CA GLN A 56 -6.82 -29.12 -0.68
C GLN A 56 -6.82 -27.70 -0.15
N VAL A 57 -5.65 -27.06 -0.17
CA VAL A 57 -5.53 -25.62 0.07
C VAL A 57 -5.72 -24.90 -1.26
N ILE A 58 -6.85 -24.22 -1.39
CA ILE A 58 -7.30 -23.56 -2.62
C ILE A 58 -7.23 -22.05 -2.43
N THR A 59 -6.69 -21.33 -3.43
CA THR A 59 -6.75 -19.87 -3.43
C THR A 59 -8.12 -19.36 -3.89
N ASN A 60 -8.60 -18.30 -3.28
CA ASN A 60 -9.82 -17.60 -3.69
C ASN A 60 -9.53 -16.24 -4.37
N VAL A 61 -8.24 -15.95 -4.65
CA VAL A 61 -7.79 -14.70 -5.30
C VAL A 61 -6.88 -15.01 -6.47
N ASP A 62 -6.96 -14.18 -7.49
CA ASP A 62 -5.98 -14.14 -8.58
C ASP A 62 -4.75 -13.40 -8.08
N GLY A 63 -3.56 -13.94 -8.33
CA GLY A 63 -2.37 -13.29 -7.81
C GLY A 63 -1.07 -13.99 -8.15
N LYS A 64 0.00 -13.51 -7.52
CA LYS A 64 1.34 -14.09 -7.60
C LYS A 64 1.76 -14.62 -6.23
N ILE A 65 2.29 -15.84 -6.20
CA ILE A 65 2.78 -16.43 -4.96
C ILE A 65 4.01 -15.67 -4.48
N GLN A 66 3.89 -15.01 -3.32
CA GLN A 66 4.99 -14.31 -2.66
C GLN A 66 5.83 -15.28 -1.82
N ASN A 67 5.16 -16.04 -0.95
CA ASN A 67 5.81 -17.02 -0.09
C ASN A 67 5.05 -18.34 -0.16
N LEU A 68 5.78 -19.43 -0.31
CA LEU A 68 5.28 -20.79 -0.17
C LEU A 68 6.04 -21.46 0.99
N TYR A 69 5.35 -21.63 2.12
CA TYR A 69 5.98 -22.09 3.36
C TYR A 69 6.40 -23.57 3.32
N TYR A 70 5.73 -24.37 2.47
CA TYR A 70 6.02 -25.79 2.27
C TYR A 70 6.27 -26.06 0.79
N LYS A 71 7.55 -26.19 0.43
CA LYS A 71 8.00 -26.31 -0.97
C LYS A 71 8.13 -27.78 -1.44
N ASN A 72 8.13 -28.72 -0.48
CA ASN A 72 8.38 -30.13 -0.77
C ASN A 72 7.29 -31.02 -0.19
N THR A 73 7.07 -32.14 -0.86
CA THR A 73 6.19 -33.21 -0.38
C THR A 73 6.81 -33.95 0.81
N GLY A 74 5.99 -34.56 1.65
CA GLY A 74 6.41 -35.39 2.77
C GLY A 74 6.45 -34.66 4.12
N GLY A 75 6.47 -33.33 4.14
CA GLY A 75 6.36 -32.55 5.37
C GLY A 75 4.95 -32.64 5.97
N VAL A 76 4.84 -32.43 7.29
CA VAL A 76 3.56 -32.37 8.01
C VAL A 76 3.23 -30.92 8.32
N ILE A 77 2.06 -30.48 7.95
CA ILE A 77 1.52 -29.16 8.27
C ILE A 77 0.47 -29.33 9.37
N LYS A 78 0.52 -28.51 10.39
CA LYS A 78 -0.48 -28.51 11.47
C LYS A 78 -1.61 -27.54 11.15
N GLN A 79 -2.78 -27.82 11.63
CA GLN A 79 -3.94 -26.93 11.57
C GLN A 79 -3.55 -25.50 12.04
N GLY A 80 -3.99 -24.50 11.28
CA GLY A 80 -3.72 -23.08 11.56
C GLY A 80 -2.33 -22.59 11.14
N GLN A 81 -1.50 -23.44 10.50
CA GLN A 81 -0.22 -22.98 9.95
C GLN A 81 -0.41 -22.38 8.54
N ASN A 82 0.29 -21.27 8.29
CA ASN A 82 0.30 -20.63 6.98
C ASN A 82 0.92 -21.56 5.94
N VAL A 83 0.27 -21.68 4.78
CA VAL A 83 0.71 -22.50 3.65
C VAL A 83 1.28 -21.65 2.54
N VAL A 84 0.58 -20.58 2.17
CA VAL A 84 0.95 -19.72 1.05
C VAL A 84 0.53 -18.28 1.33
N THR A 85 1.33 -17.33 0.87
CA THR A 85 0.99 -15.90 0.80
C THR A 85 0.95 -15.49 -0.66
N ILE A 86 -0.18 -14.91 -1.09
CA ILE A 86 -0.45 -14.47 -2.46
C ILE A 86 -0.63 -12.96 -2.48
N ILE A 87 0.07 -12.28 -3.39
CA ILE A 87 -0.15 -10.87 -3.70
C ILE A 87 -1.14 -10.82 -4.86
N PRO A 88 -2.32 -10.19 -4.70
CA PRO A 88 -3.26 -10.02 -5.80
C PRO A 88 -2.60 -9.29 -6.98
N THR A 89 -2.86 -9.77 -8.20
CA THR A 89 -2.37 -9.17 -9.45
C THR A 89 -3.52 -8.60 -10.26
N ASP A 90 -4.43 -7.88 -9.62
CA ASP A 90 -5.45 -7.08 -10.30
C ASP A 90 -4.83 -5.90 -11.09
N GLY A 91 -3.51 -5.81 -11.09
CA GLY A 91 -2.73 -4.88 -11.90
C GLY A 91 -2.78 -3.44 -11.40
N VAL A 92 -3.54 -3.17 -10.36
CA VAL A 92 -3.65 -1.81 -9.82
C VAL A 92 -2.63 -1.62 -8.70
N CYS A 93 -1.79 -0.62 -8.90
CA CYS A 93 -0.84 -0.16 -7.88
C CYS A 93 -1.34 1.11 -7.21
N ILE A 94 -1.03 1.24 -5.93
CA ILE A 94 -1.18 2.47 -5.16
C ILE A 94 0.19 2.91 -4.65
N VAL A 95 0.26 4.12 -4.10
CA VAL A 95 1.47 4.59 -3.41
C VAL A 95 1.21 4.62 -1.93
N GLU A 96 2.03 3.90 -1.18
CA GLU A 96 2.13 4.01 0.27
C GLU A 96 3.22 5.03 0.60
N ALA A 97 2.87 6.14 1.26
CA ALA A 97 3.81 7.21 1.56
C ALA A 97 3.87 7.54 3.06
N LYS A 98 5.03 8.03 3.51
CA LYS A 98 5.34 8.31 4.91
C LYS A 98 5.05 9.77 5.23
N LEU A 99 3.97 10.04 5.96
CA LEU A 99 3.60 11.38 6.41
C LEU A 99 4.20 11.66 7.79
N MET A 100 5.04 12.69 7.90
CA MET A 100 5.64 13.09 9.17
C MET A 100 4.59 13.59 10.16
N LEU A 101 4.82 13.37 11.48
CA LEU A 101 3.87 13.76 12.54
C LEU A 101 3.48 15.24 12.47
N LYS A 102 4.46 16.13 12.21
CA LYS A 102 4.25 17.58 12.10
C LYS A 102 3.27 17.99 11.00
N ASP A 103 3.16 17.16 9.96
CA ASP A 103 2.35 17.44 8.76
C ASP A 103 0.96 16.81 8.84
N ARG A 104 0.71 15.92 9.84
CA ARG A 104 -0.55 15.17 10.00
C ARG A 104 -1.80 16.07 10.04
N GLY A 105 -1.70 17.22 10.71
CA GLY A 105 -2.82 18.17 10.86
C GLY A 105 -3.24 18.86 9.56
N TYR A 106 -2.40 18.85 8.54
CA TYR A 106 -2.66 19.51 7.24
C TYR A 106 -3.14 18.54 6.16
N VAL A 107 -3.09 17.24 6.42
CA VAL A 107 -3.39 16.19 5.44
C VAL A 107 -4.71 15.51 5.79
N LYS A 108 -5.58 15.39 4.77
CA LYS A 108 -6.91 14.78 4.87
C LYS A 108 -7.13 13.81 3.72
N ILE A 109 -8.00 12.82 3.95
CA ILE A 109 -8.51 11.94 2.90
C ILE A 109 -9.21 12.79 1.84
N GLY A 110 -9.06 12.43 0.56
CA GLY A 110 -9.60 13.14 -0.59
C GLY A 110 -8.68 14.25 -1.15
N GLN A 111 -7.55 14.53 -0.50
CA GLN A 111 -6.61 15.51 -1.04
C GLN A 111 -5.87 14.98 -2.27
N LYS A 112 -5.64 15.89 -3.22
CA LYS A 112 -4.89 15.60 -4.43
C LYS A 112 -3.39 15.53 -4.16
N VAL A 113 -2.75 14.55 -4.80
CA VAL A 113 -1.33 14.28 -4.69
C VAL A 113 -0.73 14.19 -6.08
N LYS A 114 0.49 14.70 -6.26
CA LYS A 114 1.29 14.48 -7.47
C LYS A 114 2.43 13.54 -7.14
N ILE A 115 2.48 12.41 -7.82
CA ILE A 115 3.52 11.40 -7.63
C ILE A 115 4.60 11.57 -8.69
N LYS A 116 5.86 11.58 -8.26
CA LYS A 116 7.04 11.63 -9.12
C LYS A 116 7.97 10.46 -8.79
N LEU A 117 8.70 9.99 -9.79
CA LEU A 117 9.77 9.01 -9.57
C LEU A 117 10.86 9.61 -8.66
N ASN A 118 11.44 8.79 -7.80
CA ASN A 118 12.55 9.18 -6.91
C ASN A 118 13.91 8.75 -7.50
N ASN A 119 14.14 9.03 -8.79
CA ASN A 119 15.39 8.68 -9.48
C ASN A 119 15.84 9.81 -10.41
N ILE A 120 17.01 9.62 -11.05
CA ILE A 120 17.63 10.60 -11.97
C ILE A 120 16.72 10.90 -13.17
N ASP A 121 15.89 9.94 -13.60
CA ASP A 121 14.97 10.09 -14.73
C ASP A 121 13.68 10.84 -14.37
N SER A 122 13.49 11.20 -13.10
CA SER A 122 12.28 11.88 -12.60
C SER A 122 11.96 13.19 -13.31
N MET A 123 12.97 13.86 -13.89
CA MET A 123 12.79 15.11 -14.65
C MET A 123 12.18 14.88 -16.03
N ASN A 124 12.28 13.68 -16.56
CA ASN A 124 11.83 13.36 -17.92
C ASN A 124 10.38 12.90 -17.96
N TYR A 125 9.81 12.46 -16.83
CA TYR A 125 8.47 11.91 -16.76
C TYR A 125 7.49 12.88 -16.13
N ALA A 126 6.30 12.99 -16.74
CA ALA A 126 5.21 13.76 -16.16
C ALA A 126 4.74 13.12 -14.83
N PRO A 127 4.44 13.93 -13.80
CA PRO A 127 3.92 13.40 -12.55
C PRO A 127 2.55 12.73 -12.76
N ILE A 128 2.28 11.65 -12.03
CA ILE A 128 0.97 11.03 -11.97
C ILE A 128 0.15 11.72 -10.89
N ASN A 129 -1.10 12.09 -11.22
CA ASN A 129 -2.03 12.57 -10.21
C ASN A 129 -2.60 11.39 -9.42
N GLY A 130 -2.90 11.65 -8.16
CA GLY A 130 -3.54 10.71 -7.28
C GLY A 130 -4.37 11.40 -6.21
N GLU A 131 -4.99 10.59 -5.38
CA GLU A 131 -5.82 11.06 -4.28
C GLU A 131 -5.58 10.21 -3.04
N ILE A 132 -5.51 10.82 -1.86
CA ILE A 132 -5.37 10.13 -0.58
C ILE A 132 -6.67 9.41 -0.26
N ILE A 133 -6.62 8.10 -0.13
CA ILE A 133 -7.77 7.24 0.22
C ILE A 133 -7.76 6.77 1.67
N SER A 134 -6.58 6.73 2.28
CA SER A 134 -6.41 6.24 3.65
C SER A 134 -5.28 6.99 4.36
N ILE A 135 -5.41 7.12 5.68
CA ILE A 135 -4.35 7.57 6.59
C ILE A 135 -4.39 6.63 7.78
N SER A 136 -3.25 6.03 8.14
CA SER A 136 -3.18 5.11 9.27
C SER A 136 -3.69 5.78 10.57
N PRO A 137 -4.44 5.06 11.42
CA PRO A 137 -4.96 5.59 12.67
C PRO A 137 -3.83 5.94 13.66
N ASP A 138 -2.77 5.14 13.67
CA ASP A 138 -1.63 5.26 14.55
C ASP A 138 -0.34 5.54 13.78
N ALA A 139 0.60 6.20 14.48
CA ALA A 139 1.92 6.44 13.93
C ALA A 139 2.80 5.18 14.04
N VAL A 140 3.48 4.85 12.96
CA VAL A 140 4.49 3.80 12.92
C VAL A 140 5.77 4.32 13.57
N GLN A 141 6.32 3.57 14.52
CA GLN A 141 7.60 3.87 15.15
C GLN A 141 8.75 3.39 14.25
N SER A 142 9.73 4.25 14.02
CA SER A 142 10.91 3.94 13.23
C SER A 142 12.16 4.55 13.87
N GLN A 143 13.32 3.97 13.61
CA GLN A 143 14.62 4.54 14.04
C GLN A 143 14.89 5.94 13.43
N GLN A 144 14.24 6.27 12.32
CA GLN A 144 14.35 7.56 11.62
C GLN A 144 13.28 8.57 12.05
N GLY A 145 12.46 8.24 13.04
CA GLY A 145 11.34 9.04 13.52
C GLY A 145 9.98 8.39 13.23
N ASN A 146 8.98 8.84 13.95
CA ASN A 146 7.62 8.32 13.81
C ASN A 146 6.93 8.99 12.61
N TYR A 147 6.11 8.22 11.89
CA TYR A 147 5.35 8.70 10.74
C TYR A 147 3.99 8.01 10.65
N TYR A 148 3.04 8.64 9.98
CA TYR A 148 1.80 8.01 9.55
C TYR A 148 1.97 7.44 8.15
N VAL A 149 1.26 6.36 7.86
CA VAL A 149 1.18 5.79 6.52
C VAL A 149 -0.04 6.39 5.82
N ILE A 150 0.14 6.85 4.60
CA ILE A 150 -0.96 7.30 3.73
C ILE A 150 -0.98 6.47 2.46
N ASP A 151 -2.18 6.06 2.04
CA ASP A 151 -2.40 5.35 0.79
C ASP A 151 -2.96 6.32 -0.25
N VAL A 152 -2.33 6.33 -1.41
CA VAL A 152 -2.68 7.20 -2.53
C VAL A 152 -3.07 6.35 -3.72
N VAL A 153 -4.32 6.44 -4.16
CA VAL A 153 -4.78 5.85 -5.42
C VAL A 153 -4.33 6.73 -6.58
N LEU A 154 -3.92 6.11 -7.68
CA LEU A 154 -3.35 6.78 -8.84
C LEU A 154 -4.36 6.83 -9.99
N GLU A 155 -4.41 7.95 -10.72
CA GLU A 155 -5.25 8.09 -11.92
C GLU A 155 -4.71 7.27 -13.11
N LYS A 156 -3.41 6.96 -13.11
CA LYS A 156 -2.75 6.18 -14.16
C LYS A 156 -1.76 5.19 -13.55
N GLN A 157 -1.58 4.05 -14.20
CA GLN A 157 -0.67 2.99 -13.78
C GLN A 157 0.69 3.04 -14.52
N GLN A 158 1.02 4.17 -15.13
CA GLN A 158 2.27 4.38 -15.86
C GLN A 158 2.67 5.86 -15.85
N PHE A 159 3.97 6.11 -15.80
CA PHE A 159 4.55 7.42 -16.07
C PHE A 159 4.73 7.60 -17.58
N VAL A 160 4.56 8.82 -18.08
CA VAL A 160 4.65 9.14 -19.50
C VAL A 160 5.65 10.27 -19.73
N SER A 161 6.51 10.11 -20.73
CA SER A 161 7.45 11.13 -21.24
C SER A 161 7.48 11.11 -22.75
N GLY A 162 6.73 12.01 -23.38
CA GLY A 162 6.55 11.99 -24.84
C GLY A 162 5.94 10.67 -25.31
N SER A 163 6.70 9.89 -26.10
CA SER A 163 6.32 8.54 -26.54
C SER A 163 6.75 7.41 -25.60
N ASN A 164 7.57 7.71 -24.60
CA ASN A 164 8.08 6.71 -23.67
C ASN A 164 7.12 6.53 -22.49
N THR A 165 6.89 5.29 -22.10
CA THR A 165 6.09 4.91 -20.94
C THR A 165 6.93 4.12 -19.95
N TYR A 166 6.66 4.31 -18.66
CA TYR A 166 7.28 3.55 -17.57
C TYR A 166 6.16 3.01 -16.69
N ASP A 167 5.91 1.70 -16.80
CA ASP A 167 4.84 1.03 -16.07
C ASP A 167 5.15 0.99 -14.57
N LEU A 168 4.10 1.12 -13.76
CA LEU A 168 4.21 0.96 -12.32
C LEU A 168 4.28 -0.53 -11.95
N TYR A 169 5.22 -0.84 -11.10
CA TYR A 169 5.32 -2.15 -10.45
C TYR A 169 5.69 -1.98 -8.97
N PRO A 170 5.32 -2.94 -8.12
CA PRO A 170 5.63 -2.87 -6.70
C PRO A 170 7.14 -2.73 -6.44
N GLY A 171 7.49 -1.88 -5.46
CA GLY A 171 8.87 -1.64 -5.07
C GLY A 171 9.52 -0.40 -5.69
N ILE A 172 8.83 0.32 -6.60
CA ILE A 172 9.35 1.60 -7.11
C ILE A 172 9.29 2.66 -6.02
N ASP A 173 10.43 3.33 -5.79
CA ASP A 173 10.49 4.49 -4.92
C ASP A 173 9.96 5.74 -5.62
N VAL A 174 9.08 6.47 -4.93
CA VAL A 174 8.43 7.66 -5.44
C VAL A 174 8.43 8.79 -4.40
N VAL A 175 8.18 10.00 -4.87
CA VAL A 175 7.95 11.17 -4.02
C VAL A 175 6.52 11.66 -4.23
N ALA A 176 5.77 11.71 -3.14
CA ALA A 176 4.41 12.22 -3.10
C ALA A 176 4.42 13.72 -2.73
N HIS A 177 3.86 14.55 -3.60
CA HIS A 177 3.64 15.96 -3.37
C HIS A 177 2.16 16.19 -3.04
N ILE A 178 1.85 16.28 -1.76
CA ILE A 178 0.48 16.46 -1.25
C ILE A 178 0.11 17.92 -1.37
N LEU A 179 -0.97 18.22 -2.08
CA LEU A 179 -1.46 19.58 -2.25
C LEU A 179 -2.33 19.93 -1.04
N THR A 180 -1.75 20.58 -0.05
CA THR A 180 -2.50 21.17 1.06
C THR A 180 -3.03 22.49 0.58
N GLY A 181 -4.35 22.66 0.53
CA GLY A 181 -5.05 23.79 -0.06
C GLY A 181 -4.42 25.16 0.20
N GLU A 182 -4.77 26.13 -0.62
CA GLU A 182 -4.29 27.51 -0.52
C GLU A 182 -4.50 28.05 0.90
N ARG A 183 -3.42 28.39 1.58
CA ARG A 183 -3.54 29.34 2.68
C ARG A 183 -4.01 30.63 2.04
N SER A 184 -5.28 30.95 2.18
CA SER A 184 -5.80 32.23 1.75
C SER A 184 -4.94 33.32 2.38
N VAL A 185 -4.25 34.10 1.56
CA VAL A 185 -3.46 35.27 1.98
C VAL A 185 -4.33 36.26 2.76
N LEU A 186 -5.64 36.19 2.56
CA LEU A 186 -6.67 36.93 3.31
C LEU A 186 -6.65 36.63 4.82
N ASN A 187 -6.33 35.41 5.25
CA ASN A 187 -6.22 35.11 6.68
C ASN A 187 -4.94 35.70 7.33
N TYR A 188 -3.91 35.98 6.53
CA TYR A 188 -2.68 36.61 7.05
C TYR A 188 -2.85 38.12 7.18
N LEU A 189 -3.69 38.74 6.37
CA LEU A 189 -3.99 40.16 6.42
C LEU A 189 -5.13 40.52 7.40
N ALA A 190 -6.01 39.56 7.73
CA ALA A 190 -7.13 39.78 8.66
C ALA A 190 -6.78 39.55 10.12
N SER A 191 -5.76 38.73 10.41
CA SER A 191 -5.38 38.41 11.80
C SER A 191 -4.86 39.60 12.63
N PRO A 192 -4.08 40.56 12.14
CA PRO A 192 -3.65 41.72 12.93
C PRO A 192 -4.81 42.68 13.22
N ILE A 193 -5.78 42.81 12.32
CA ILE A 193 -6.88 43.79 12.44
C ILE A 193 -7.94 43.33 13.44
N LEU A 194 -8.17 42.03 13.58
CA LEU A 194 -9.16 41.47 14.50
C LEU A 194 -8.66 41.38 15.94
N SER A 195 -7.34 41.30 16.17
CA SER A 195 -6.77 41.33 17.52
C SER A 195 -6.81 42.71 18.16
N ASP A 196 -6.68 43.78 17.37
CA ASP A 196 -6.69 45.16 17.88
C ASP A 196 -8.11 45.68 18.19
N VAL A 197 -9.13 45.18 17.48
CA VAL A 197 -10.54 45.55 17.75
C VAL A 197 -11.06 44.85 19.03
N GLY A 198 -10.59 43.63 19.34
CA GLY A 198 -10.97 42.90 20.56
C GLY A 198 -10.44 43.56 21.83
N ASN A 199 -9.26 44.16 21.80
CA ASN A 199 -8.67 44.82 22.95
C ASN A 199 -9.22 46.24 23.18
N ALA A 200 -9.69 46.93 22.15
CA ALA A 200 -10.28 48.27 22.26
C ALA A 200 -11.69 48.28 22.88
N LEU A 201 -12.38 47.16 22.95
CA LEU A 201 -13.73 47.03 23.52
C LEU A 201 -13.74 46.54 24.98
N GLN A 202 -12.58 46.24 25.59
CA GLN A 202 -12.47 45.83 27.01
C GLN A 202 -11.98 46.91 27.95
N GLU A 203 -11.71 48.11 27.47
CA GLU A 203 -11.41 49.29 28.31
C GLU A 203 -12.62 50.21 28.45
N LYS A 204 -13.60 49.79 29.28
CA LYS A 204 -14.49 50.70 29.99
C LYS A 204 -15.05 50.02 31.22
#